data_2262552021432e812f3492082711ca06
#
_entry.id   2262552021432e812f3492082711ca06
#
_cell.length_a   1.000
_cell.length_b   1.000
_cell.length_c   1.000
_cell.angle_alpha   90.00
_cell.angle_beta   90.00
_cell.angle_gamma   90.00
#
_symmetry.space_group_name_H-M   'P 1'
#
loop_
_entity.id
_entity.type
_entity.pdbx_description
1 polymer ?
#
loop_
_entity_poly.entity_id
_entity_poly.type
_entity_poly.pdbx_seq_one_letter_code
_entity_poly.pdbx_strand_id
1 'polypeptide(L)'
;MALSTRHSKEARDNANPAVLNMGNSPELNQAFAEAMAPLYEKYRGNLDVAAIYVEALMNLNPWTLWNKDAATGEITPVDDSTLLLIEIMEDAFENVPGAKEHPALCHLYCHALELSPYPERALPAADVLRTLMPGCGHLVHMPSHIDAWVGQWKEAIDCNIAAVEADDKYVELTGNESQFYKFYRMHNHHFVVWCAMFDGQYETALKYARKAVDTLPAGDANHGAQFMLAGIIPMGAIFLESYVTMPWHVMIRFGKWDEILAEPMYTDKDVFPATIATQHYARGVAYASKGMVPEAEAEQALFKEALANPALAGRMMHNNFMYQDPAAVSYTHLTLPTR
;
A
#
# COMPACT_ATOMS: atom_id res chain seq x y z
N MET A 1 -3.01 -6.37 5.39
CA MET A 1 -1.71 -6.82 4.91
C MET A 1 -0.72 -6.83 6.07
N ALA A 2 -0.54 -7.96 6.74
CA ALA A 2 0.34 -8.05 7.90
C ALA A 2 1.79 -7.98 7.41
N LEU A 3 2.39 -6.81 7.46
CA LEU A 3 3.83 -6.68 7.40
C LEU A 3 4.38 -7.31 8.68
N SER A 4 4.99 -8.47 8.54
CA SER A 4 5.76 -9.05 9.63
C SER A 4 6.84 -8.02 10.02
N THR A 5 6.82 -7.58 11.25
CA THR A 5 7.76 -6.59 11.80
C THR A 5 9.24 -7.02 11.70
N ARG A 6 9.50 -8.31 11.57
CA ARG A 6 10.82 -8.86 11.33
C ARG A 6 11.35 -8.49 9.95
N HIS A 7 10.48 -8.55 8.92
CA HIS A 7 10.83 -8.14 7.55
C HIS A 7 11.02 -6.63 7.43
N SER A 8 10.29 -5.83 8.22
CA SER A 8 10.47 -4.38 8.20
C SER A 8 11.82 -3.94 8.78
N LYS A 9 12.38 -4.68 9.75
CA LYS A 9 13.69 -4.40 10.29
C LYS A 9 14.81 -4.85 9.34
N GLU A 10 14.73 -6.07 8.79
CA GLU A 10 15.68 -6.56 7.79
C GLU A 10 15.61 -5.76 6.48
N ALA A 11 14.41 -5.33 6.07
CA ALA A 11 14.24 -4.46 4.92
C ALA A 11 14.81 -3.06 5.17
N ARG A 12 14.72 -2.51 6.40
CA ARG A 12 15.42 -1.27 6.78
C ARG A 12 16.94 -1.45 6.79
N ASP A 13 17.44 -2.56 7.31
CA ASP A 13 18.88 -2.82 7.41
C ASP A 13 19.51 -3.07 6.03
N ASN A 14 18.71 -3.51 5.04
CA ASN A 14 19.12 -3.78 3.66
C ASN A 14 18.66 -2.73 2.64
N ALA A 15 17.83 -1.76 3.04
CA ALA A 15 17.35 -0.73 2.13
C ALA A 15 18.45 0.30 1.82
N ASN A 16 18.44 0.83 0.60
CA ASN A 16 19.32 1.93 0.22
C ASN A 16 19.19 3.08 1.22
N PRO A 17 20.26 3.51 1.90
CA PRO A 17 20.22 4.60 2.88
C PRO A 17 19.57 5.89 2.37
N ALA A 18 19.62 6.16 1.05
CA ALA A 18 18.96 7.31 0.44
C ALA A 18 17.43 7.21 0.46
N VAL A 19 16.87 6.00 0.50
CA VAL A 19 15.42 5.75 0.59
C VAL A 19 14.93 5.88 2.04
N LEU A 20 15.76 5.46 3.00
CA LEU A 20 15.45 5.53 4.43
C LEU A 20 15.51 6.95 5.01
N ASN A 21 16.29 7.83 4.39
CA ASN A 21 16.49 9.21 4.87
C ASN A 21 15.48 10.22 4.32
N MET A 22 14.35 9.80 3.76
CA MET A 22 13.28 10.72 3.37
C MET A 22 12.57 11.31 4.60
N GLY A 23 13.27 12.20 5.28
CA GLY A 23 12.68 13.02 6.35
C GLY A 23 12.54 12.34 7.72
N ASN A 24 12.97 11.10 7.87
CA ASN A 24 12.93 10.43 9.17
C ASN A 24 14.23 10.71 9.95
N SER A 25 14.17 11.67 10.87
CA SER A 25 15.23 11.91 11.85
C SER A 25 14.69 11.51 13.23
N PRO A 26 15.15 10.38 13.79
CA PRO A 26 14.70 9.94 15.13
C PRO A 26 14.87 11.03 16.19
N GLU A 27 15.96 11.80 16.12
CA GLU A 27 16.24 12.87 17.07
C GLU A 27 15.23 14.03 16.93
N LEU A 28 14.84 14.38 15.70
CA LEU A 28 13.84 15.42 15.47
C LEU A 28 12.44 14.93 15.86
N ASN A 29 12.11 13.68 15.59
CA ASN A 29 10.83 13.09 15.98
C ASN A 29 10.72 13.06 17.51
N GLN A 30 11.77 12.67 18.21
CA GLN A 30 11.82 12.68 19.66
C GLN A 30 11.64 14.12 20.21
N ALA A 31 12.40 15.08 19.70
CA ALA A 31 12.31 16.47 20.11
C ALA A 31 10.92 17.07 19.82
N PHE A 32 10.26 16.65 18.72
CA PHE A 32 8.91 17.09 18.39
C PHE A 32 7.89 16.54 19.39
N ALA A 33 7.94 15.26 19.71
CA ALA A 33 7.05 14.65 20.71
C ALA A 33 7.24 15.29 22.11
N GLU A 34 8.49 15.52 22.53
CA GLU A 34 8.83 16.18 23.80
C GLU A 34 8.33 17.64 23.86
N ALA A 35 8.40 18.37 22.75
CA ALA A 35 7.89 19.75 22.67
C ALA A 35 6.36 19.81 22.68
N MET A 36 5.68 18.81 22.11
CA MET A 36 4.21 18.75 22.08
C MET A 36 3.58 18.33 23.41
N ALA A 37 4.25 17.50 24.21
CA ALA A 37 3.72 17.00 25.47
C ALA A 37 3.24 18.13 26.43
N PRO A 38 4.05 19.14 26.76
CA PRO A 38 3.59 20.25 27.64
C PRO A 38 2.51 21.13 27.00
N LEU A 39 2.46 21.20 25.65
CA LEU A 39 1.39 21.92 24.95
C LEU A 39 0.07 21.19 25.07
N TYR A 40 0.08 19.87 24.89
CA TYR A 40 -1.12 19.05 25.10
C TYR A 40 -1.62 19.14 26.53
N GLU A 41 -0.74 19.05 27.55
CA GLU A 41 -1.13 19.20 28.97
C GLU A 41 -1.80 20.56 29.23
N LYS A 42 -1.27 21.61 28.62
CA LYS A 42 -1.82 22.97 28.77
C LYS A 42 -3.15 23.17 28.06
N TYR A 43 -3.36 22.48 26.92
CA TYR A 43 -4.49 22.68 26.03
C TYR A 43 -5.28 21.40 25.76
N ARG A 44 -5.47 20.55 26.77
CA ARG A 44 -6.12 19.21 26.65
C ARG A 44 -7.48 19.21 25.92
N GLY A 45 -8.25 20.30 25.98
CA GLY A 45 -9.52 20.44 25.28
C GLY A 45 -9.40 20.91 23.82
N ASN A 46 -8.20 21.17 23.31
CA ASN A 46 -7.98 21.59 21.94
C ASN A 46 -7.67 20.38 21.05
N LEU A 47 -8.58 20.04 20.14
CA LEU A 47 -8.50 18.86 19.29
C LEU A 47 -7.34 18.91 18.27
N ASP A 48 -7.00 20.10 17.76
CA ASP A 48 -5.84 20.25 16.86
C ASP A 48 -4.52 19.98 17.60
N VAL A 49 -4.40 20.46 18.84
CA VAL A 49 -3.21 20.19 19.67
C VAL A 49 -3.11 18.70 19.99
N ALA A 50 -4.23 18.04 20.30
CA ALA A 50 -4.28 16.60 20.53
C ALA A 50 -3.85 15.84 19.27
N ALA A 51 -4.39 16.19 18.10
CA ALA A 51 -4.06 15.56 16.84
C ALA A 51 -2.56 15.69 16.49
N ILE A 52 -1.99 16.88 16.64
CA ILE A 52 -0.56 17.12 16.39
C ILE A 52 0.32 16.35 17.37
N TYR A 53 -0.09 16.24 18.63
CA TYR A 53 0.66 15.45 19.61
C TYR A 53 0.59 13.95 19.31
N VAL A 54 -0.58 13.43 18.96
CA VAL A 54 -0.75 12.04 18.52
C VAL A 54 0.14 11.74 17.30
N GLU A 55 0.14 12.61 16.29
CA GLU A 55 1.02 12.47 15.13
C GLU A 55 2.50 12.48 15.52
N ALA A 56 2.91 13.38 16.45
CA ALA A 56 4.28 13.41 16.94
C ALA A 56 4.68 12.09 17.65
N LEU A 57 3.79 11.47 18.41
CA LEU A 57 4.00 10.17 19.03
C LEU A 57 4.06 9.04 17.99
N MET A 58 3.20 9.06 16.95
CA MET A 58 3.24 8.08 15.87
C MET A 58 4.57 8.15 15.10
N ASN A 59 5.14 9.34 14.93
CA ASN A 59 6.41 9.55 14.27
C ASN A 59 7.63 9.01 15.04
N LEU A 60 7.48 8.61 16.31
CA LEU A 60 8.54 7.88 17.03
C LEU A 60 8.74 6.48 16.46
N ASN A 61 7.68 5.84 15.99
CA ASN A 61 7.67 4.49 15.44
C ASN A 61 6.92 4.44 14.09
N PRO A 62 7.41 5.13 13.03
CA PRO A 62 6.70 5.24 11.76
C PRO A 62 6.43 3.85 11.17
N TRP A 63 5.17 3.57 10.84
CA TRP A 63 4.72 2.31 10.25
C TRP A 63 4.87 1.05 11.13
N THR A 64 5.29 1.19 12.39
CA THR A 64 5.61 0.08 13.28
C THR A 64 5.09 0.28 14.70
N LEU A 65 3.85 0.71 14.85
CA LEU A 65 3.20 0.87 16.18
C LEU A 65 2.97 -0.47 16.88
N TRP A 66 2.88 -1.55 16.13
CA TRP A 66 2.59 -2.89 16.64
C TRP A 66 3.64 -3.90 16.22
N ASN A 67 4.07 -4.74 17.16
CA ASN A 67 4.93 -5.88 16.91
C ASN A 67 4.06 -7.13 16.79
N LYS A 68 4.37 -8.00 15.81
CA LYS A 68 3.76 -9.32 15.70
C LYS A 68 4.84 -10.38 15.87
N ASP A 69 4.72 -11.20 16.90
CA ASP A 69 5.59 -12.34 17.09
C ASP A 69 5.35 -13.37 15.98
N ALA A 70 6.43 -13.75 15.30
CA ALA A 70 6.32 -14.64 14.13
C ALA A 70 6.03 -16.10 14.50
N ALA A 71 6.33 -16.52 15.74
CA ALA A 71 6.13 -17.90 16.19
C ALA A 71 4.75 -18.09 16.84
N THR A 72 4.29 -17.11 17.62
CA THR A 72 3.02 -17.19 18.36
C THR A 72 1.88 -16.46 17.65
N GLY A 73 2.20 -15.50 16.76
CA GLY A 73 1.21 -14.62 16.15
C GLY A 73 0.71 -13.51 17.09
N GLU A 74 1.22 -13.43 18.32
CA GLU A 74 0.83 -12.41 19.29
C GLU A 74 1.17 -11.00 18.79
N ILE A 75 0.24 -10.07 18.96
CA ILE A 75 0.39 -8.66 18.58
C ILE A 75 0.47 -7.82 19.84
N THR A 76 1.56 -7.06 19.98
CA THR A 76 1.82 -6.19 21.12
C THR A 76 2.22 -4.79 20.65
N PRO A 77 1.96 -3.73 21.46
CA PRO A 77 2.47 -2.40 21.14
C PRO A 77 4.01 -2.41 21.11
N VAL A 78 4.59 -1.56 20.27
CA VAL A 78 6.05 -1.47 20.13
C VAL A 78 6.68 -0.88 21.40
N ASP A 79 6.01 0.10 22.00
CA ASP A 79 6.37 0.75 23.27
C ASP A 79 5.16 1.48 23.88
N ASP A 80 5.40 2.17 25.00
CA ASP A 80 4.37 2.90 25.74
C ASP A 80 3.79 4.08 24.95
N SER A 81 4.49 4.64 23.97
CA SER A 81 3.98 5.74 23.14
C SER A 81 2.78 5.31 22.31
N THR A 82 2.75 4.04 21.86
CA THR A 82 1.61 3.45 21.15
C THR A 82 0.35 3.39 22.01
N LEU A 83 0.48 3.06 23.29
CA LEU A 83 -0.67 3.05 24.20
C LEU A 83 -1.12 4.47 24.54
N LEU A 84 -0.17 5.37 24.76
CA LEU A 84 -0.44 6.78 25.09
C LEU A 84 -1.22 7.49 23.98
N LEU A 85 -0.82 7.33 22.72
CA LEU A 85 -1.51 7.98 21.60
C LEU A 85 -2.96 7.49 21.44
N ILE A 86 -3.22 6.21 21.73
CA ILE A 86 -4.58 5.64 21.71
C ILE A 86 -5.40 6.23 22.87
N GLU A 87 -4.83 6.27 24.09
CA GLU A 87 -5.47 6.84 25.27
C GLU A 87 -5.87 8.31 25.05
N ILE A 88 -4.97 9.11 24.45
CA ILE A 88 -5.26 10.53 24.14
C ILE A 88 -6.46 10.65 23.20
N MET A 89 -6.52 9.83 22.15
CA MET A 89 -7.63 9.89 21.19
C MET A 89 -8.94 9.41 21.81
N GLU A 90 -8.92 8.34 22.59
CA GLU A 90 -10.10 7.78 23.24
C GLU A 90 -10.64 8.73 24.32
N ASP A 91 -9.76 9.33 25.13
CA ASP A 91 -10.15 10.38 26.09
C ASP A 91 -10.80 11.57 25.38
N ALA A 92 -10.21 12.01 24.25
CA ALA A 92 -10.81 13.08 23.46
C ALA A 92 -12.18 12.70 22.91
N PHE A 93 -12.35 11.49 22.32
CA PHE A 93 -13.63 11.02 21.82
C PHE A 93 -14.71 10.90 22.89
N GLU A 94 -14.33 10.58 24.12
CA GLU A 94 -15.27 10.47 25.25
C GLU A 94 -15.62 11.83 25.85
N ASN A 95 -14.63 12.71 26.04
CA ASN A 95 -14.74 13.85 26.92
C ASN A 95 -14.71 15.22 26.24
N VAL A 96 -14.29 15.32 24.94
CA VAL A 96 -14.18 16.60 24.26
C VAL A 96 -15.25 16.74 23.16
N PRO A 97 -16.16 17.74 23.25
CA PRO A 97 -17.17 17.95 22.22
C PRO A 97 -16.56 18.17 20.82
N GLY A 98 -17.09 17.48 19.81
CA GLY A 98 -16.65 17.56 18.42
C GLY A 98 -15.46 16.64 18.07
N ALA A 99 -14.89 15.92 19.05
CA ALA A 99 -13.76 15.03 18.77
C ALA A 99 -14.14 13.89 17.82
N LYS A 100 -15.35 13.35 17.93
CA LYS A 100 -15.84 12.25 17.08
C LYS A 100 -16.01 12.63 15.61
N GLU A 101 -16.11 13.91 15.30
CA GLU A 101 -16.16 14.47 13.95
C GLU A 101 -14.87 15.23 13.58
N HIS A 102 -13.80 15.07 14.37
CA HIS A 102 -12.52 15.71 14.08
C HIS A 102 -11.73 14.89 13.04
N PRO A 103 -11.49 15.41 11.81
CA PRO A 103 -10.98 14.60 10.71
C PRO A 103 -9.61 13.98 11.01
N ALA A 104 -8.69 14.75 11.61
CA ALA A 104 -7.37 14.24 11.91
C ALA A 104 -7.38 13.17 13.02
N LEU A 105 -8.17 13.33 14.08
CA LEU A 105 -8.25 12.31 15.14
C LEU A 105 -8.86 11.01 14.60
N CYS A 106 -9.95 11.09 13.83
CA CYS A 106 -10.54 9.90 13.20
C CYS A 106 -9.56 9.20 12.26
N HIS A 107 -8.82 9.96 11.45
CA HIS A 107 -7.79 9.45 10.54
C HIS A 107 -6.66 8.74 11.29
N LEU A 108 -6.06 9.41 12.27
CA LEU A 108 -4.95 8.87 13.05
C LEU A 108 -5.38 7.64 13.87
N TYR A 109 -6.63 7.61 14.32
CA TYR A 109 -7.16 6.47 15.07
C TYR A 109 -7.31 5.22 14.20
N CYS A 110 -7.70 5.37 12.93
CA CYS A 110 -7.67 4.26 11.97
C CYS A 110 -6.24 3.71 11.81
N HIS A 111 -5.25 4.56 11.58
CA HIS A 111 -3.85 4.13 11.47
C HIS A 111 -3.29 3.53 12.76
N ALA A 112 -3.69 4.06 13.93
CA ALA A 112 -3.23 3.53 15.20
C ALA A 112 -3.71 2.10 15.45
N LEU A 113 -4.91 1.75 14.96
CA LEU A 113 -5.53 0.47 15.25
C LEU A 113 -5.52 -0.53 14.10
N GLU A 114 -5.23 -0.15 12.85
CA GLU A 114 -5.28 -1.05 11.70
C GLU A 114 -4.43 -2.32 11.84
N LEU A 115 -3.30 -2.26 12.56
CA LEU A 115 -2.42 -3.41 12.81
C LEU A 115 -2.51 -3.93 14.25
N SER A 116 -3.42 -3.39 15.06
CA SER A 116 -3.67 -3.82 16.43
C SER A 116 -4.37 -5.18 16.50
N PRO A 117 -4.44 -5.82 17.69
CA PRO A 117 -5.27 -7.02 17.87
C PRO A 117 -6.78 -6.74 17.89
N TYR A 118 -7.21 -5.47 17.82
CA TYR A 118 -8.63 -5.03 17.93
C TYR A 118 -8.96 -3.88 16.97
N PRO A 119 -8.74 -4.08 15.62
CA PRO A 119 -8.98 -3.01 14.63
C PRO A 119 -10.44 -2.55 14.59
N GLU A 120 -11.39 -3.40 14.98
CA GLU A 120 -12.83 -3.09 15.03
C GLU A 120 -13.17 -1.91 15.94
N ARG A 121 -12.31 -1.55 16.90
CA ARG A 121 -12.51 -0.36 17.76
C ARG A 121 -12.50 0.93 16.95
N ALA A 122 -11.82 0.96 15.80
CA ALA A 122 -11.77 2.13 14.93
C ALA A 122 -12.99 2.27 14.02
N LEU A 123 -13.90 1.28 13.92
CA LEU A 123 -15.07 1.35 13.04
C LEU A 123 -15.91 2.63 13.20
N PRO A 124 -16.22 3.11 14.43
CA PRO A 124 -17.01 4.34 14.57
C PRO A 124 -16.30 5.58 13.96
N ALA A 125 -14.99 5.69 14.09
CA ALA A 125 -14.21 6.78 13.52
C ALA A 125 -14.09 6.62 11.98
N ALA A 126 -13.90 5.40 11.50
CA ALA A 126 -13.89 5.06 10.09
C ALA A 126 -15.22 5.44 9.41
N ASP A 127 -16.36 5.09 10.01
CA ASP A 127 -17.68 5.40 9.47
C ASP A 127 -17.93 6.92 9.33
N VAL A 128 -17.43 7.71 10.29
CA VAL A 128 -17.51 9.18 10.20
C VAL A 128 -16.73 9.71 9.00
N LEU A 129 -15.52 9.18 8.75
CA LEU A 129 -14.66 9.62 7.63
C LEU A 129 -15.29 9.40 6.25
N ARG A 130 -16.18 8.40 6.09
CA ARG A 130 -16.82 8.10 4.78
C ARG A 130 -17.49 9.32 4.17
N THR A 131 -18.02 10.24 4.99
CA THR A 131 -18.79 11.39 4.54
C THR A 131 -18.32 12.74 5.05
N LEU A 132 -17.38 12.75 5.98
CA LEU A 132 -16.94 13.97 6.66
C LEU A 132 -16.27 14.96 5.71
N MET A 133 -15.40 14.48 4.83
CA MET A 133 -14.66 15.31 3.88
C MET A 133 -14.67 14.69 2.46
N PRO A 134 -15.80 14.70 1.77
CA PRO A 134 -15.99 13.95 0.52
C PRO A 134 -15.12 14.44 -0.65
N GLY A 135 -14.53 15.62 -0.55
CA GLY A 135 -13.56 16.14 -1.53
C GLY A 135 -12.11 15.76 -1.26
N CYS A 136 -11.82 15.05 -0.16
CA CYS A 136 -10.48 14.61 0.21
C CYS A 136 -10.35 13.10 0.02
N GLY A 137 -9.84 12.66 -1.15
CA GLY A 137 -9.76 11.25 -1.51
C GLY A 137 -9.06 10.40 -0.44
N HIS A 138 -7.99 10.90 0.16
CA HIS A 138 -7.28 10.18 1.23
C HIS A 138 -8.18 9.91 2.46
N LEU A 139 -8.94 10.91 2.93
CA LEU A 139 -9.80 10.70 4.10
C LEU A 139 -11.01 9.81 3.79
N VAL A 140 -11.54 9.87 2.57
CA VAL A 140 -12.60 8.97 2.10
C VAL A 140 -12.11 7.52 1.99
N HIS A 141 -10.86 7.31 1.62
CA HIS A 141 -10.21 6.01 1.54
C HIS A 141 -9.97 5.37 2.93
N MET A 142 -9.68 6.15 3.96
CA MET A 142 -9.22 5.68 5.27
C MET A 142 -10.08 4.59 5.93
N PRO A 143 -11.42 4.59 5.84
CA PRO A 143 -12.25 3.51 6.37
C PRO A 143 -11.83 2.12 5.90
N SER A 144 -11.35 2.00 4.65
CA SER A 144 -10.97 0.73 4.06
C SER A 144 -9.81 0.01 4.77
N HIS A 145 -8.96 0.75 5.47
CA HIS A 145 -7.92 0.15 6.30
C HIS A 145 -8.52 -0.73 7.42
N ILE A 146 -9.63 -0.28 8.00
CA ILE A 146 -10.33 -1.02 9.05
C ILE A 146 -11.27 -2.06 8.44
N ASP A 147 -12.06 -1.68 7.43
CA ASP A 147 -12.99 -2.58 6.73
C ASP A 147 -12.31 -3.87 6.27
N ALA A 148 -11.11 -3.75 5.69
CA ALA A 148 -10.33 -4.88 5.22
C ALA A 148 -9.94 -5.86 6.35
N TRP A 149 -9.63 -5.35 7.55
CA TRP A 149 -9.29 -6.18 8.68
C TRP A 149 -10.50 -6.87 9.33
N VAL A 150 -11.66 -6.27 9.23
CA VAL A 150 -12.90 -6.84 9.78
C VAL A 150 -13.73 -7.61 8.74
N GLY A 151 -13.24 -7.71 7.49
CA GLY A 151 -13.86 -8.48 6.42
C GLY A 151 -15.01 -7.76 5.72
N GLN A 152 -15.14 -6.46 5.85
CA GLN A 152 -16.14 -5.62 5.17
C GLN A 152 -15.62 -5.21 3.78
N TRP A 153 -15.43 -6.20 2.91
CA TRP A 153 -14.79 -6.00 1.59
C TRP A 153 -15.56 -5.06 0.68
N LYS A 154 -16.90 -5.17 0.69
CA LYS A 154 -17.75 -4.32 -0.13
C LYS A 154 -17.65 -2.86 0.28
N GLU A 155 -17.70 -2.55 1.57
CA GLU A 155 -17.56 -1.22 2.14
C GLU A 155 -16.18 -0.64 1.80
N ALA A 156 -15.13 -1.45 1.90
CA ALA A 156 -13.77 -1.08 1.51
C ALA A 156 -13.66 -0.75 0.01
N ILE A 157 -14.33 -1.51 -0.86
CA ILE A 157 -14.39 -1.24 -2.29
C ILE A 157 -15.11 0.08 -2.56
N ASP A 158 -16.29 0.26 -1.99
CA ASP A 158 -17.15 1.42 -2.25
C ASP A 158 -16.47 2.73 -1.82
N CYS A 159 -15.86 2.78 -0.63
CA CYS A 159 -15.17 3.98 -0.18
C CYS A 159 -13.91 4.29 -1.00
N ASN A 160 -13.17 3.28 -1.45
CA ASN A 160 -12.02 3.52 -2.33
C ASN A 160 -12.44 3.97 -3.75
N ILE A 161 -13.57 3.49 -4.27
CA ILE A 161 -14.13 4.01 -5.51
C ILE A 161 -14.46 5.49 -5.36
N ALA A 162 -15.14 5.86 -4.27
CA ALA A 162 -15.45 7.27 -3.97
C ALA A 162 -14.18 8.12 -3.79
N ALA A 163 -13.13 7.56 -3.17
CA ALA A 163 -11.83 8.22 -3.03
C ALA A 163 -11.17 8.48 -4.40
N VAL A 164 -11.16 7.48 -5.28
CA VAL A 164 -10.65 7.64 -6.66
C VAL A 164 -11.42 8.71 -7.43
N GLU A 165 -12.75 8.77 -7.29
CA GLU A 165 -13.60 9.79 -7.92
C GLU A 165 -13.29 11.19 -7.36
N ALA A 166 -13.07 11.32 -6.05
CA ALA A 166 -12.66 12.58 -5.43
C ALA A 166 -11.29 13.05 -5.94
N ASP A 167 -10.34 12.12 -6.06
CA ASP A 167 -9.00 12.41 -6.60
C ASP A 167 -9.04 12.82 -8.08
N ASP A 168 -9.82 12.12 -8.90
CA ASP A 168 -10.01 12.47 -10.32
C ASP A 168 -10.57 13.90 -10.46
N LYS A 169 -11.60 14.22 -9.66
CA LYS A 169 -12.19 15.57 -9.64
C LYS A 169 -11.20 16.63 -9.17
N TYR A 170 -10.38 16.33 -8.18
CA TYR A 170 -9.34 17.25 -7.72
C TYR A 170 -8.33 17.54 -8.83
N VAL A 171 -7.85 16.52 -9.55
CA VAL A 171 -6.93 16.69 -10.68
C VAL A 171 -7.58 17.48 -11.81
N GLU A 172 -8.84 17.19 -12.15
CA GLU A 172 -9.60 17.94 -13.15
C GLU A 172 -9.68 19.44 -12.82
N LEU A 173 -9.96 19.77 -11.55
CA LEU A 173 -10.14 21.16 -11.12
C LEU A 173 -8.82 21.94 -10.96
N THR A 174 -7.74 21.26 -10.56
CA THR A 174 -6.49 21.93 -10.18
C THR A 174 -5.35 21.75 -11.20
N GLY A 175 -5.45 20.75 -12.07
CA GLY A 175 -4.35 20.32 -12.92
C GLY A 175 -3.16 19.74 -12.13
N ASN A 176 -3.33 19.42 -10.84
CA ASN A 176 -2.25 18.93 -10.00
C ASN A 176 -1.97 17.44 -10.28
N GLU A 177 -0.92 17.20 -11.04
CA GLU A 177 -0.37 15.87 -11.31
C GLU A 177 1.00 15.66 -10.65
N SER A 178 1.24 16.30 -9.48
CA SER A 178 2.50 16.11 -8.77
C SER A 178 2.74 14.62 -8.49
N GLN A 179 4.01 14.22 -8.52
CA GLN A 179 4.40 12.83 -8.30
C GLN A 179 3.93 12.29 -6.95
N PHE A 180 4.05 13.12 -5.90
CA PHE A 180 3.64 12.74 -4.56
C PHE A 180 2.14 12.43 -4.50
N TYR A 181 1.31 13.24 -5.18
CA TYR A 181 -0.13 13.00 -5.23
C TYR A 181 -0.49 11.73 -6.03
N LYS A 182 0.31 11.37 -7.03
CA LYS A 182 0.15 10.10 -7.77
C LYS A 182 0.29 8.87 -6.85
N PHE A 183 1.14 8.91 -5.83
CA PHE A 183 1.25 7.81 -4.87
C PHE A 183 -0.07 7.58 -4.12
N TYR A 184 -0.72 8.64 -3.65
CA TYR A 184 -2.02 8.54 -2.98
C TYR A 184 -3.09 7.98 -3.91
N ARG A 185 -3.16 8.47 -5.15
CA ARG A 185 -4.09 7.96 -6.16
C ARG A 185 -3.86 6.47 -6.44
N MET A 186 -2.61 6.06 -6.62
CA MET A 186 -2.25 4.65 -6.84
C MET A 186 -2.64 3.78 -5.66
N HIS A 187 -2.45 4.27 -4.45
CA HIS A 187 -2.83 3.58 -3.23
C HIS A 187 -4.35 3.32 -3.18
N ASN A 188 -5.18 4.31 -3.50
CA ASN A 188 -6.63 4.16 -3.54
C ASN A 188 -7.06 3.16 -4.62
N HIS A 189 -6.51 3.23 -5.83
CA HIS A 189 -6.74 2.22 -6.87
C HIS A 189 -6.35 0.81 -6.40
N HIS A 190 -5.18 0.68 -5.78
CA HIS A 190 -4.70 -0.59 -5.28
C HIS A 190 -5.64 -1.20 -4.25
N PHE A 191 -6.20 -0.40 -3.34
CA PHE A 191 -7.17 -0.88 -2.37
C PHE A 191 -8.47 -1.37 -3.01
N VAL A 192 -9.00 -0.68 -4.04
CA VAL A 192 -10.13 -1.22 -4.83
C VAL A 192 -9.78 -2.59 -5.38
N VAL A 193 -8.62 -2.71 -6.04
CA VAL A 193 -8.19 -3.97 -6.67
C VAL A 193 -8.04 -5.07 -5.63
N TRP A 194 -7.34 -4.77 -4.55
CA TRP A 194 -7.04 -5.74 -3.51
C TRP A 194 -8.32 -6.25 -2.83
N CYS A 195 -9.20 -5.36 -2.39
CA CYS A 195 -10.47 -5.73 -1.76
C CYS A 195 -11.38 -6.47 -2.74
N ALA A 196 -11.46 -6.05 -4.01
CA ALA A 196 -12.26 -6.73 -5.03
C ALA A 196 -11.74 -8.14 -5.34
N MET A 197 -10.42 -8.39 -5.26
CA MET A 197 -9.87 -9.74 -5.39
C MET A 197 -10.27 -10.64 -4.22
N PHE A 198 -10.40 -10.11 -3.00
CA PHE A 198 -10.89 -10.86 -1.85
C PHE A 198 -12.40 -11.10 -1.91
N ASP A 199 -13.15 -10.13 -2.39
CA ASP A 199 -14.62 -10.20 -2.53
C ASP A 199 -15.09 -10.98 -3.78
N GLY A 200 -14.15 -11.47 -4.61
CA GLY A 200 -14.47 -12.25 -5.80
C GLY A 200 -14.97 -11.43 -6.99
N GLN A 201 -14.77 -10.14 -7.03
CA GLN A 201 -15.24 -9.21 -8.05
C GLN A 201 -14.19 -8.99 -9.16
N TYR A 202 -14.09 -9.93 -10.10
CA TYR A 202 -13.12 -9.87 -11.21
C TYR A 202 -13.20 -8.58 -12.02
N GLU A 203 -14.40 -8.23 -12.50
CA GLU A 203 -14.57 -7.07 -13.39
C GLU A 203 -14.19 -5.76 -12.69
N THR A 204 -14.56 -5.60 -11.42
CA THR A 204 -14.18 -4.44 -10.60
C THR A 204 -12.66 -4.40 -10.42
N ALA A 205 -12.06 -5.51 -10.03
CA ALA A 205 -10.61 -5.60 -9.81
C ALA A 205 -9.83 -5.25 -11.10
N LEU A 206 -10.18 -5.85 -12.23
CA LEU A 206 -9.49 -5.62 -13.49
C LEU A 206 -9.68 -4.18 -13.99
N LYS A 207 -10.90 -3.64 -13.91
CA LYS A 207 -11.20 -2.26 -14.30
C LYS A 207 -10.30 -1.27 -13.55
N TYR A 208 -10.21 -1.38 -12.23
CA TYR A 208 -9.43 -0.45 -11.42
C TYR A 208 -7.92 -0.70 -11.51
N ALA A 209 -7.48 -1.94 -11.73
CA ALA A 209 -6.09 -2.24 -12.04
C ALA A 209 -5.63 -1.57 -13.34
N ARG A 210 -6.44 -1.65 -14.41
CA ARG A 210 -6.14 -0.96 -15.68
C ARG A 210 -6.22 0.56 -15.53
N LYS A 211 -7.25 1.08 -14.86
CA LYS A 211 -7.38 2.52 -14.60
C LYS A 211 -6.15 3.06 -13.83
N ALA A 212 -5.60 2.30 -12.88
CA ALA A 212 -4.36 2.66 -12.20
C ALA A 212 -3.19 2.78 -13.18
N VAL A 213 -3.01 1.80 -14.06
CA VAL A 213 -1.94 1.83 -15.08
C VAL A 213 -2.10 3.02 -16.02
N ASP A 214 -3.33 3.33 -16.46
CA ASP A 214 -3.62 4.46 -17.35
C ASP A 214 -3.33 5.83 -16.72
N THR A 215 -3.33 5.94 -15.39
CA THR A 215 -2.96 7.19 -14.69
C THR A 215 -1.45 7.37 -14.53
N LEU A 216 -0.65 6.34 -14.83
CA LEU A 216 0.81 6.44 -14.83
C LEU A 216 1.32 6.97 -16.17
N PRO A 217 2.45 7.72 -16.18
CA PRO A 217 3.03 8.25 -17.42
C PRO A 217 3.41 7.17 -18.44
N ALA A 218 3.43 5.93 -18.03
CA ALA A 218 3.87 4.77 -18.83
C ALA A 218 2.74 4.00 -19.50
N GLY A 219 1.57 4.56 -19.68
CA GLY A 219 0.30 3.95 -20.12
C GLY A 219 0.32 2.87 -21.21
N ASP A 220 1.45 2.62 -21.89
CA ASP A 220 1.65 1.48 -22.81
C ASP A 220 3.07 0.92 -22.75
N ALA A 221 3.26 -0.28 -23.33
CA ALA A 221 4.54 -0.99 -23.40
C ALA A 221 5.66 -0.24 -24.12
N ASN A 222 5.36 0.85 -24.83
CA ASN A 222 6.31 1.61 -25.64
C ASN A 222 6.73 2.94 -24.97
N HIS A 223 6.10 3.35 -23.87
CA HIS A 223 6.34 4.63 -23.21
C HIS A 223 7.32 4.57 -22.02
N GLY A 224 8.08 3.49 -21.89
CA GLY A 224 9.05 3.32 -20.81
C GLY A 224 10.01 4.49 -20.63
N ALA A 225 10.47 5.08 -21.72
CA ALA A 225 11.33 6.27 -21.68
C ALA A 225 10.62 7.50 -21.10
N GLN A 226 9.31 7.65 -21.29
CA GLN A 226 8.53 8.74 -20.72
C GLN A 226 8.31 8.56 -19.23
N PHE A 227 8.18 7.34 -18.75
CA PHE A 227 8.09 7.02 -17.32
C PHE A 227 9.33 7.50 -16.54
N MET A 228 10.52 7.35 -17.13
CA MET A 228 11.79 7.83 -16.55
C MET A 228 12.01 9.33 -16.77
N LEU A 229 11.59 9.86 -17.94
CA LEU A 229 11.81 11.24 -18.34
C LEU A 229 10.78 12.24 -17.76
N ALA A 230 9.63 11.78 -17.29
CA ALA A 230 8.60 12.63 -16.68
C ALA A 230 9.01 13.24 -15.32
N GLY A 231 10.31 13.32 -15.03
CA GLY A 231 10.84 13.89 -13.80
C GLY A 231 10.52 13.06 -12.56
N ILE A 232 10.08 11.81 -12.74
CA ILE A 232 9.96 10.87 -11.64
C ILE A 232 11.37 10.61 -11.13
N ILE A 233 11.65 11.05 -9.90
CA ILE A 233 12.87 10.67 -9.22
C ILE A 233 13.02 9.14 -9.29
N PRO A 234 14.25 8.61 -9.41
CA PRO A 234 14.48 7.16 -9.51
C PRO A 234 13.65 6.35 -8.53
N MET A 235 13.38 6.90 -7.35
CA MET A 235 12.57 6.28 -6.31
C MET A 235 11.07 6.19 -6.67
N GLY A 236 10.51 7.19 -7.37
CA GLY A 236 9.13 7.13 -7.85
C GLY A 236 8.93 5.96 -8.83
N ALA A 237 9.87 5.76 -9.75
CA ALA A 237 9.85 4.64 -10.68
C ALA A 237 9.99 3.28 -9.95
N ILE A 238 10.87 3.22 -8.95
CA ILE A 238 11.09 2.03 -8.11
C ILE A 238 9.78 1.58 -7.44
N PHE A 239 8.99 2.52 -6.95
CA PHE A 239 7.75 2.24 -6.23
C PHE A 239 6.57 2.04 -7.20
N LEU A 240 6.41 2.93 -8.20
CA LEU A 240 5.24 2.94 -9.09
C LEU A 240 5.21 1.77 -10.07
N GLU A 241 6.34 1.21 -10.45
CA GLU A 241 6.37 0.05 -11.35
C GLU A 241 5.57 -1.14 -10.80
N SER A 242 5.54 -1.31 -9.47
CA SER A 242 4.79 -2.39 -8.85
C SER A 242 3.29 -2.35 -9.18
N TYR A 243 2.72 -1.18 -9.37
CA TYR A 243 1.31 -1.02 -9.74
C TYR A 243 1.00 -1.40 -11.19
N VAL A 244 2.00 -1.32 -12.08
CA VAL A 244 1.87 -1.77 -13.46
C VAL A 244 1.58 -3.28 -13.54
N THR A 245 2.00 -4.04 -12.55
CA THR A 245 1.79 -5.50 -12.48
C THR A 245 0.38 -5.90 -12.03
N MET A 246 -0.43 -4.98 -11.52
CA MET A 246 -1.74 -5.30 -10.92
C MET A 246 -2.70 -6.04 -11.85
N PRO A 247 -2.87 -5.70 -13.14
CA PRO A 247 -3.73 -6.46 -14.04
C PRO A 247 -3.34 -7.95 -14.12
N TRP A 248 -2.04 -8.24 -14.13
CA TRP A 248 -1.52 -9.61 -14.15
C TRP A 248 -1.90 -10.38 -12.87
N HIS A 249 -1.75 -9.75 -11.69
CA HIS A 249 -2.16 -10.35 -10.42
C HIS A 249 -3.66 -10.65 -10.37
N VAL A 250 -4.49 -9.73 -10.87
CA VAL A 250 -5.93 -9.93 -10.97
C VAL A 250 -6.25 -11.12 -11.87
N MET A 251 -5.70 -11.17 -13.08
CA MET A 251 -5.95 -12.26 -14.02
C MET A 251 -5.49 -13.62 -13.47
N ILE A 252 -4.35 -13.67 -12.77
CA ILE A 252 -3.87 -14.90 -12.09
C ILE A 252 -4.88 -15.32 -11.02
N ARG A 253 -5.30 -14.39 -10.16
CA ARG A 253 -6.23 -14.67 -9.05
C ARG A 253 -7.54 -15.30 -9.52
N PHE A 254 -8.02 -14.89 -10.69
CA PHE A 254 -9.29 -15.34 -11.26
C PHE A 254 -9.15 -16.42 -12.35
N GLY A 255 -7.95 -16.94 -12.56
CA GLY A 255 -7.71 -18.03 -13.51
C GLY A 255 -7.95 -17.66 -14.99
N LYS A 256 -7.71 -16.42 -15.35
CA LYS A 256 -7.96 -15.86 -16.70
C LYS A 256 -6.79 -16.17 -17.63
N TRP A 257 -6.54 -17.45 -17.83
CA TRP A 257 -5.33 -17.94 -18.51
C TRP A 257 -5.21 -17.48 -19.97
N ASP A 258 -6.31 -17.50 -20.72
CA ASP A 258 -6.31 -17.04 -22.11
C ASP A 258 -6.08 -15.53 -22.20
N GLU A 259 -6.65 -14.75 -21.29
CA GLU A 259 -6.44 -13.31 -21.19
C GLU A 259 -4.96 -12.99 -20.88
N ILE A 260 -4.34 -13.72 -19.93
CA ILE A 260 -2.91 -13.59 -19.62
C ILE A 260 -2.04 -13.84 -20.85
N LEU A 261 -2.33 -14.89 -21.61
CA LEU A 261 -1.53 -15.24 -22.78
C LEU A 261 -1.71 -14.26 -23.95
N ALA A 262 -2.84 -13.56 -24.00
CA ALA A 262 -3.14 -12.54 -24.99
C ALA A 262 -2.67 -11.12 -24.59
N GLU A 263 -2.32 -10.90 -23.31
CA GLU A 263 -1.94 -9.58 -22.80
C GLU A 263 -0.62 -9.10 -23.45
N PRO A 264 -0.56 -7.84 -23.91
CA PRO A 264 0.67 -7.27 -24.46
C PRO A 264 1.83 -7.30 -23.47
N MET A 265 3.03 -7.64 -23.97
CA MET A 265 4.22 -7.76 -23.14
C MET A 265 5.00 -6.44 -23.08
N TYR A 266 5.42 -6.06 -21.88
CA TYR A 266 6.46 -5.05 -21.70
C TYR A 266 7.81 -5.66 -22.11
N THR A 267 8.68 -4.88 -22.74
CA THR A 267 9.95 -5.37 -23.31
C THR A 267 11.18 -4.59 -22.84
N ASP A 268 11.00 -3.38 -22.29
CA ASP A 268 12.11 -2.56 -21.81
C ASP A 268 12.58 -3.08 -20.44
N LYS A 269 13.70 -3.83 -20.46
CA LYS A 269 14.27 -4.49 -19.28
C LYS A 269 14.88 -3.52 -18.27
N ASP A 270 15.18 -2.30 -18.65
CA ASP A 270 15.74 -1.29 -17.75
C ASP A 270 14.64 -0.50 -17.02
N VAL A 271 13.53 -0.26 -17.69
CA VAL A 271 12.40 0.49 -17.16
C VAL A 271 11.44 -0.40 -16.39
N PHE A 272 11.11 -1.59 -16.93
CA PHE A 272 10.10 -2.50 -16.40
C PHE A 272 10.66 -3.87 -15.97
N PRO A 273 11.78 -3.95 -15.24
CA PRO A 273 12.38 -5.23 -14.88
C PRO A 273 11.46 -6.10 -14.01
N ALA A 274 10.72 -5.49 -13.07
CA ALA A 274 9.80 -6.17 -12.18
C ALA A 274 8.53 -6.61 -12.91
N THR A 275 8.01 -5.77 -13.81
CA THR A 275 6.86 -6.08 -14.65
C THR A 275 7.17 -7.25 -15.58
N ILE A 276 8.35 -7.27 -16.21
CA ILE A 276 8.79 -8.36 -17.09
C ILE A 276 8.90 -9.68 -16.33
N ALA A 277 9.46 -9.66 -15.11
CA ALA A 277 9.48 -10.85 -14.28
C ALA A 277 8.05 -11.34 -13.96
N THR A 278 7.16 -10.43 -13.57
CA THR A 278 5.75 -10.78 -13.27
C THR A 278 5.02 -11.33 -14.49
N GLN A 279 5.25 -10.81 -15.67
CA GLN A 279 4.67 -11.33 -16.93
C GLN A 279 5.08 -12.77 -17.19
N HIS A 280 6.38 -13.08 -17.12
CA HIS A 280 6.88 -14.45 -17.35
C HIS A 280 6.32 -15.40 -16.28
N TYR A 281 6.24 -14.94 -15.02
CA TYR A 281 5.56 -15.68 -13.97
C TYR A 281 4.09 -15.97 -14.32
N ALA A 282 3.31 -14.97 -14.68
CA ALA A 282 1.90 -15.09 -15.00
C ALA A 282 1.66 -16.05 -16.17
N ARG A 283 2.45 -15.93 -17.25
CA ARG A 283 2.39 -16.78 -18.43
C ARG A 283 2.79 -18.22 -18.11
N GLY A 284 3.83 -18.42 -17.30
CA GLY A 284 4.24 -19.74 -16.81
C GLY A 284 3.11 -20.45 -16.05
N VAL A 285 2.42 -19.74 -15.14
CA VAL A 285 1.25 -20.27 -14.43
C VAL A 285 0.10 -20.57 -15.39
N ALA A 286 -0.17 -19.68 -16.36
CA ALA A 286 -1.23 -19.88 -17.35
C ALA A 286 -0.99 -21.13 -18.22
N TYR A 287 0.23 -21.29 -18.76
CA TYR A 287 0.59 -22.46 -19.53
C TYR A 287 0.52 -23.75 -18.70
N ALA A 288 1.05 -23.72 -17.47
CA ALA A 288 0.97 -24.88 -16.58
C ALA A 288 -0.48 -25.27 -16.26
N SER A 289 -1.35 -24.29 -16.00
CA SER A 289 -2.79 -24.53 -15.74
C SER A 289 -3.53 -25.10 -16.96
N LYS A 290 -3.03 -24.83 -18.17
CA LYS A 290 -3.55 -25.39 -19.44
C LYS A 290 -2.91 -26.74 -19.81
N GLY A 291 -1.99 -27.28 -18.99
CA GLY A 291 -1.26 -28.52 -19.26
C GLY A 291 -0.17 -28.40 -20.34
N MET A 292 0.21 -27.18 -20.71
CA MET A 292 1.24 -26.87 -21.72
C MET A 292 2.62 -26.81 -21.04
N VAL A 293 3.15 -27.97 -20.62
CA VAL A 293 4.35 -28.08 -19.80
C VAL A 293 5.60 -27.51 -20.47
N PRO A 294 5.90 -27.78 -21.76
CA PRO A 294 7.09 -27.21 -22.40
C PRO A 294 7.09 -25.67 -22.42
N GLU A 295 5.93 -25.06 -22.68
CA GLU A 295 5.76 -23.60 -22.70
C GLU A 295 5.89 -23.03 -21.28
N ALA A 296 5.35 -23.72 -20.27
CA ALA A 296 5.48 -23.31 -18.86
C ALA A 296 6.95 -23.34 -18.41
N GLU A 297 7.72 -24.37 -18.79
CA GLU A 297 9.14 -24.48 -18.48
C GLU A 297 9.97 -23.39 -19.19
N ALA A 298 9.62 -23.05 -20.44
CA ALA A 298 10.24 -21.95 -21.16
C ALA A 298 10.00 -20.60 -20.47
N GLU A 299 8.76 -20.30 -20.04
CA GLU A 299 8.44 -19.08 -19.29
C GLU A 299 9.12 -19.06 -17.92
N GLN A 300 9.26 -20.21 -17.25
CA GLN A 300 10.00 -20.31 -15.99
C GLN A 300 11.49 -19.96 -16.17
N ALA A 301 12.10 -20.39 -17.30
CA ALA A 301 13.50 -20.04 -17.60
C ALA A 301 13.64 -18.52 -17.82
N LEU A 302 12.73 -17.90 -18.56
CA LEU A 302 12.71 -16.45 -18.78
C LEU A 302 12.44 -15.68 -17.48
N PHE A 303 11.58 -16.18 -16.61
CA PHE A 303 11.36 -15.62 -15.28
C PHE A 303 12.65 -15.61 -14.45
N LYS A 304 13.39 -16.73 -14.42
CA LYS A 304 14.67 -16.79 -13.71
C LYS A 304 15.72 -15.84 -14.29
N GLU A 305 15.74 -15.69 -15.62
CA GLU A 305 16.60 -14.69 -16.28
C GLU A 305 16.21 -13.27 -15.88
N ALA A 306 14.91 -12.95 -15.88
CA ALA A 306 14.40 -11.64 -15.47
C ALA A 306 14.74 -11.31 -14.00
N LEU A 307 14.68 -12.30 -13.09
CA LEU A 307 15.08 -12.11 -11.68
C LEU A 307 16.57 -11.83 -11.51
N ALA A 308 17.42 -12.26 -12.43
CA ALA A 308 18.85 -11.98 -12.42
C ALA A 308 19.20 -10.58 -12.96
N ASN A 309 18.21 -9.81 -13.44
CA ASN A 309 18.45 -8.47 -13.98
C ASN A 309 18.89 -7.50 -12.86
N PRO A 310 20.08 -6.86 -12.97
CA PRO A 310 20.55 -5.90 -11.98
C PRO A 310 19.60 -4.69 -11.78
N ALA A 311 18.80 -4.34 -12.79
CA ALA A 311 17.83 -3.25 -12.70
C ALA A 311 16.69 -3.53 -11.70
N LEU A 312 16.51 -4.78 -11.26
CA LEU A 312 15.62 -5.14 -10.14
C LEU A 312 16.15 -4.66 -8.78
N ALA A 313 17.43 -4.36 -8.68
CA ALA A 313 18.02 -3.92 -7.42
C ALA A 313 17.31 -2.65 -6.93
N GLY A 314 16.74 -2.74 -5.74
CA GLY A 314 16.00 -1.62 -5.14
C GLY A 314 14.56 -1.46 -5.63
N ARG A 315 14.05 -2.25 -6.57
CA ARG A 315 12.63 -2.24 -6.93
C ARG A 315 11.79 -2.75 -5.77
N MET A 316 10.69 -2.07 -5.51
CA MET A 316 9.77 -2.42 -4.43
C MET A 316 8.47 -2.97 -5.02
N MET A 317 7.94 -4.00 -4.36
CA MET A 317 6.56 -4.44 -4.61
C MET A 317 5.59 -3.47 -3.91
N HIS A 318 4.35 -3.42 -4.37
CA HIS A 318 3.29 -2.59 -3.77
C HIS A 318 2.96 -2.91 -2.30
N ASN A 319 3.52 -3.99 -1.77
CA ASN A 319 3.48 -4.36 -0.35
C ASN A 319 4.78 -4.02 0.42
N ASN A 320 5.64 -3.17 -0.13
CA ASN A 320 6.93 -2.74 0.41
C ASN A 320 8.01 -3.84 0.52
N PHE A 321 7.82 -5.00 -0.12
CA PHE A 321 8.88 -6.00 -0.24
C PHE A 321 9.81 -5.68 -1.41
N MET A 322 11.10 -5.97 -1.23
CA MET A 322 12.06 -5.88 -2.32
C MET A 322 11.92 -7.08 -3.27
N TYR A 323 11.95 -6.84 -4.57
CA TYR A 323 11.86 -7.91 -5.59
C TYR A 323 13.00 -8.92 -5.51
N GLN A 324 14.13 -8.53 -4.94
CA GLN A 324 15.30 -9.42 -4.78
C GLN A 324 15.25 -10.31 -3.54
N ASP A 325 14.22 -10.20 -2.71
CA ASP A 325 14.03 -11.20 -1.66
C ASP A 325 13.52 -12.50 -2.30
N PRO A 326 14.39 -13.56 -2.42
CA PRO A 326 13.99 -14.84 -2.99
C PRO A 326 12.83 -15.48 -2.25
N ALA A 327 12.69 -15.19 -0.94
CA ALA A 327 11.60 -15.68 -0.14
C ALA A 327 10.27 -15.01 -0.50
N ALA A 328 10.29 -13.73 -0.90
CA ALA A 328 9.08 -13.01 -1.29
C ALA A 328 8.54 -13.45 -2.66
N VAL A 329 9.43 -13.79 -3.58
CA VAL A 329 9.07 -14.06 -4.99
C VAL A 329 9.04 -15.55 -5.33
N SER A 330 9.94 -16.35 -4.78
CA SER A 330 10.09 -17.74 -5.17
C SER A 330 9.27 -18.74 -4.35
N TYR A 331 8.89 -18.39 -3.13
CA TYR A 331 8.27 -19.36 -2.22
C TYR A 331 6.79 -19.60 -2.48
N THR A 332 6.09 -18.65 -3.08
CA THR A 332 4.63 -18.77 -3.20
C THR A 332 4.14 -19.50 -4.44
N HIS A 333 4.97 -19.68 -5.51
CA HIS A 333 4.38 -20.03 -6.80
C HIS A 333 5.15 -20.97 -7.73
N LEU A 334 6.32 -21.47 -7.36
CA LEU A 334 7.12 -22.31 -8.25
C LEU A 334 7.09 -23.83 -7.95
N THR A 335 6.26 -24.25 -7.06
CA THR A 335 5.86 -25.66 -7.07
C THR A 335 4.75 -25.83 -8.11
N LEU A 336 5.15 -25.92 -9.39
CA LEU A 336 4.27 -26.52 -10.40
C LEU A 336 3.76 -27.82 -9.81
N PRO A 337 2.45 -28.11 -9.83
CA PRO A 337 1.96 -29.41 -9.42
C PRO A 337 2.64 -30.46 -10.29
N THR A 338 3.60 -31.15 -9.72
CA THR A 338 4.24 -32.30 -10.34
C THR A 338 3.30 -33.49 -10.25
N ARG A 339 2.08 -33.36 -10.82
CA ARG A 339 1.24 -34.50 -11.21
C ARG A 339 0.07 -34.02 -12.06
#